data_d4d68098f55b96cd50a66c4ba28cd305
#
_entry.id   d4d68098f55b96cd50a66c4ba28cd305
#
_cell.length_a   1.000
_cell.length_b   1.000
_cell.length_c   1.000
_cell.angle_alpha   90.00
_cell.angle_beta   90.00
_cell.angle_gamma   90.00
#
_symmetry.space_group_name_H-M   'P 1'
#
loop_
_entity.id
_entity.type
_entity.pdbx_description
1 polymer ?
#
loop_
_entity_poly.entity_id
_entity_poly.type
_entity_poly.pdbx_seq_one_letter_code
_entity_poly.pdbx_strand_id
1 'polypeptide(L)'
;MGEMFTFIISECIFDYQQVGYSNLKMIFTFIHFIIRLNVMSLKYSSTTADYLQWSEAMNLIRKLAKDGNYRISLLVALGCFTGLRISDILALRWKQILDAEEFTVIEIKTGKQRTVRINMQLQKHICDCYKHISPIGIDAPILVSRKGTVYSIPVSYT
;
A
#
# COMPACT_ATOMS: atom_id res chain seq x y z
N MET A 1 -4.25 -2.39 -14.47
CA MET A 1 -3.60 -2.38 -13.14
C MET A 1 -3.34 -0.97 -12.61
N GLY A 2 -3.14 0.04 -13.47
CA GLY A 2 -2.88 1.43 -13.09
C GLY A 2 -4.06 2.18 -12.46
N GLU A 3 -5.26 1.99 -12.96
CA GLU A 3 -6.45 2.70 -12.46
C GLU A 3 -6.84 2.31 -11.03
N MET A 4 -6.51 1.11 -10.59
CA MET A 4 -6.79 0.62 -9.25
C MET A 4 -5.96 1.31 -8.16
N PHE A 5 -4.67 1.54 -8.43
CA PHE A 5 -3.83 2.33 -7.53
C PHE A 5 -4.34 3.76 -7.43
N THR A 6 -4.80 4.31 -8.56
CA THR A 6 -5.35 5.66 -8.63
C THR A 6 -6.63 5.79 -7.80
N PHE A 7 -7.53 4.80 -7.85
CA PHE A 7 -8.80 4.85 -7.13
C PHE A 7 -8.62 4.67 -5.61
N ILE A 8 -7.82 3.70 -5.18
CA ILE A 8 -7.53 3.48 -3.75
C ILE A 8 -6.80 4.70 -3.18
N ILE A 9 -5.86 5.26 -3.94
CA ILE A 9 -5.16 6.48 -3.53
C ILE A 9 -6.11 7.69 -3.56
N SER A 10 -7.04 7.80 -4.51
CA SER A 10 -8.01 8.90 -4.55
C SER A 10 -9.00 8.84 -3.39
N GLU A 11 -9.48 7.67 -2.99
CA GLU A 11 -10.32 7.55 -1.78
C GLU A 11 -9.51 7.85 -0.51
N CYS A 12 -8.28 7.37 -0.43
CA CYS A 12 -7.37 7.73 0.67
C CYS A 12 -7.07 9.24 0.70
N ILE A 13 -7.06 9.92 -0.46
CA ILE A 13 -6.82 11.37 -0.58
C ILE A 13 -8.09 12.15 -0.27
N PHE A 14 -9.25 11.69 -0.69
CA PHE A 14 -10.53 12.32 -0.34
C PHE A 14 -10.73 12.33 1.17
N ASP A 15 -10.36 11.24 1.84
CA ASP A 15 -10.30 11.18 3.29
C ASP A 15 -9.27 12.16 3.90
N TYR A 16 -8.23 12.54 3.13
CA TYR A 16 -7.15 13.43 3.56
C TYR A 16 -7.49 14.91 3.44
N GLN A 17 -8.30 15.30 2.46
CA GLN A 17 -8.73 16.70 2.25
C GLN A 17 -9.55 17.26 3.43
N GLN A 18 -10.16 16.38 4.21
CA GLN A 18 -10.93 16.78 5.40
C GLN A 18 -10.05 17.22 6.59
N VAL A 19 -8.74 17.04 6.55
CA VAL A 19 -7.83 17.25 7.69
C VAL A 19 -6.98 18.52 7.61
N GLY A 20 -7.15 19.37 6.60
CA GLY A 20 -6.63 20.75 6.60
C GLY A 20 -5.12 20.95 6.59
N TYR A 21 -4.33 20.09 5.96
CA TYR A 21 -2.87 20.21 5.93
C TYR A 21 -2.30 20.88 4.67
N SER A 22 -1.44 21.88 4.89
CA SER A 22 -0.79 22.74 3.88
C SER A 22 0.26 22.05 2.97
N ASN A 23 0.47 20.75 3.06
CA ASN A 23 1.44 19.96 2.29
C ASN A 23 0.87 19.25 1.06
N LEU A 24 -0.31 19.68 0.61
CA LEU A 24 -1.02 19.08 -0.55
C LEU A 24 -0.16 19.02 -1.82
N LYS A 25 0.68 20.03 -2.07
CA LYS A 25 1.52 20.09 -3.29
C LYS A 25 2.49 18.90 -3.42
N MET A 26 3.10 18.45 -2.33
CA MET A 26 4.06 17.34 -2.40
C MET A 26 3.36 15.98 -2.54
N ILE A 27 2.21 15.82 -1.90
CA ILE A 27 1.39 14.61 -2.04
C ILE A 27 0.81 14.54 -3.45
N PHE A 28 0.33 15.65 -4.00
CA PHE A 28 -0.13 15.74 -5.40
C PHE A 28 1.00 15.44 -6.39
N THR A 29 2.22 15.94 -6.18
CA THR A 29 3.38 15.63 -7.05
C THR A 29 3.73 14.15 -6.97
N PHE A 30 3.60 13.54 -5.79
CA PHE A 30 3.93 12.14 -5.60
C PHE A 30 2.82 11.20 -6.15
N ILE A 31 1.57 11.60 -5.98
CA ILE A 31 0.44 10.90 -6.59
C ILE A 31 0.48 11.05 -8.11
N HIS A 32 0.79 12.23 -8.61
CA HIS A 32 1.01 12.46 -10.04
C HIS A 32 2.20 11.63 -10.56
N PHE A 33 3.22 11.44 -9.73
CA PHE A 33 4.36 10.58 -10.04
C PHE A 33 3.97 9.09 -10.04
N ILE A 34 3.22 8.61 -9.04
CA ILE A 34 2.67 7.24 -9.02
C ILE A 34 1.66 7.04 -10.16
N ILE A 35 0.83 8.04 -10.47
CA ILE A 35 -0.09 8.00 -11.62
C ILE A 35 0.70 7.96 -12.93
N ARG A 36 1.80 8.70 -13.05
CA ARG A 36 2.70 8.62 -14.21
C ARG A 36 3.37 7.25 -14.37
N LEU A 37 3.71 6.59 -13.26
CA LEU A 37 4.23 5.22 -13.28
C LEU A 37 3.18 4.20 -13.75
N ASN A 38 1.90 4.57 -13.68
CA ASN A 38 0.76 3.75 -14.08
C ASN A 38 0.04 4.24 -15.35
N VAL A 39 0.62 5.16 -16.11
CA VAL A 39 0.09 5.45 -17.45
C VAL A 39 0.06 4.13 -18.21
N MET A 40 -1.15 3.65 -18.45
CA MET A 40 -1.38 2.48 -19.29
C MET A 40 -0.56 2.65 -20.56
N SER A 41 0.44 1.78 -20.74
CA SER A 41 1.11 1.71 -22.02
C SER A 41 0.04 1.46 -23.07
N LEU A 42 -0.17 2.43 -23.94
CA LEU A 42 -0.96 2.22 -25.14
C LEU A 42 -0.44 0.95 -25.80
N LYS A 43 -1.35 0.07 -26.20
CA LYS A 43 -1.00 -1.15 -26.93
C LYS A 43 -0.07 -0.72 -28.07
N TYR A 44 1.22 -1.13 -28.03
CA TYR A 44 2.31 -0.73 -28.94
C TYR A 44 3.16 0.50 -28.52
N SER A 45 3.03 1.08 -27.35
CA SER A 45 4.00 2.08 -26.89
C SER A 45 5.10 1.42 -26.05
N SER A 46 6.35 1.66 -26.40
CA SER A 46 7.51 1.30 -25.58
C SER A 46 7.75 2.36 -24.51
N THR A 47 6.84 2.49 -23.54
CA THR A 47 7.06 3.38 -22.40
C THR A 47 7.86 2.64 -21.35
N THR A 48 9.09 3.09 -21.12
CA THR A 48 9.88 2.67 -19.98
C THR A 48 9.22 3.24 -18.72
N ALA A 49 8.78 2.38 -17.80
CA ALA A 49 8.29 2.84 -16.52
C ALA A 49 9.46 3.40 -15.71
N ASP A 50 9.34 4.65 -15.26
CA ASP A 50 10.29 5.21 -14.31
C ASP A 50 10.26 4.40 -13.00
N TYR A 51 11.42 4.26 -12.36
CA TYR A 51 11.54 3.56 -11.10
C TYR A 51 11.78 4.54 -9.96
N LEU A 52 11.22 4.22 -8.81
CA LEU A 52 11.50 4.94 -7.57
C LEU A 52 12.77 4.36 -6.95
N GLN A 53 13.75 5.21 -6.65
CA GLN A 53 14.95 4.77 -5.95
C GLN A 53 14.60 4.27 -4.54
N TRP A 54 15.32 3.25 -4.07
CA TRP A 54 15.09 2.65 -2.76
C TRP A 54 15.14 3.67 -1.62
N SER A 55 16.10 4.59 -1.67
CA SER A 55 16.24 5.67 -0.69
C SER A 55 15.01 6.58 -0.63
N GLU A 56 14.44 6.89 -1.77
CA GLU A 56 13.22 7.73 -1.88
C GLU A 56 12.00 7.00 -1.35
N ALA A 57 11.85 5.71 -1.69
CA ALA A 57 10.79 4.86 -1.14
C ALA A 57 10.85 4.82 0.39
N MET A 58 12.04 4.63 0.96
CA MET A 58 12.24 4.60 2.40
C MET A 58 11.96 5.95 3.07
N ASN A 59 12.33 7.05 2.42
CA ASN A 59 12.02 8.39 2.91
C ASN A 59 10.53 8.68 2.90
N LEU A 60 9.82 8.22 1.86
CA LEU A 60 8.37 8.31 1.77
C LEU A 60 7.68 7.54 2.90
N ILE A 61 8.06 6.28 3.13
CA ILE A 61 7.49 5.44 4.19
C ILE A 61 7.65 6.13 5.54
N ARG A 62 8.86 6.65 5.84
CA ARG A 62 9.12 7.37 7.09
C ARG A 62 8.30 8.66 7.21
N LYS A 63 8.19 9.42 6.12
CA LYS A 63 7.41 10.66 6.09
C LYS A 63 5.93 10.38 6.35
N LEU A 64 5.35 9.40 5.66
CA LEU A 64 3.96 9.00 5.86
C LEU A 64 3.68 8.57 7.32
N ALA A 65 4.58 7.81 7.92
CA ALA A 65 4.46 7.43 9.32
C ALA A 65 4.55 8.64 10.26
N LYS A 66 5.50 9.56 10.02
CA LYS A 66 5.65 10.80 10.79
C LYS A 66 4.42 11.70 10.69
N ASP A 67 3.77 11.75 9.53
CA ASP A 67 2.55 12.51 9.28
C ASP A 67 1.29 11.82 9.83
N GLY A 68 1.42 10.67 10.53
CA GLY A 68 0.32 9.91 11.13
C GLY A 68 -0.42 8.99 10.15
N ASN A 69 0.02 8.89 8.90
CA ASN A 69 -0.62 8.08 7.85
C ASN A 69 -0.12 6.63 7.86
N TYR A 70 -0.19 5.98 9.02
CA TYR A 70 0.34 4.63 9.22
C TYR A 70 -0.22 3.59 8.27
N ARG A 71 -1.51 3.68 7.87
CA ARG A 71 -2.14 2.74 6.92
C ARG A 71 -1.49 2.80 5.54
N ILE A 72 -1.30 4.01 5.02
CA ILE A 72 -0.66 4.20 3.70
C ILE A 72 0.83 3.88 3.78
N SER A 73 1.50 4.26 4.87
CA SER A 73 2.89 3.91 5.12
C SER A 73 3.10 2.40 5.13
N LEU A 74 2.22 1.64 5.80
CA LEU A 74 2.25 0.18 5.82
C LEU A 74 2.01 -0.43 4.44
N LEU A 75 1.04 0.09 3.69
CA LEU A 75 0.75 -0.35 2.32
C LEU A 75 1.98 -0.20 1.41
N VAL A 76 2.59 0.99 1.41
CA VAL A 76 3.79 1.27 0.62
C VAL A 76 4.95 0.38 1.06
N ALA A 77 5.17 0.23 2.37
CA ALA A 77 6.23 -0.62 2.89
C ALA A 77 6.04 -2.08 2.46
N LEU A 78 4.86 -2.66 2.64
CA LEU A 78 4.59 -4.02 2.20
C LEU A 78 4.81 -4.17 0.69
N GLY A 79 4.34 -3.24 -0.13
CA GLY A 79 4.57 -3.27 -1.58
C GLY A 79 6.05 -3.25 -1.94
N CYS A 80 6.83 -2.35 -1.35
CA CYS A 80 8.26 -2.19 -1.63
C CYS A 80 9.11 -3.37 -1.16
N PHE A 81 8.85 -3.90 0.04
CA PHE A 81 9.66 -4.96 0.62
C PHE A 81 9.29 -6.36 0.13
N THR A 82 8.03 -6.61 -0.20
CA THR A 82 7.55 -7.96 -0.54
C THR A 82 7.30 -8.15 -2.03
N GLY A 83 7.10 -7.06 -2.77
CA GLY A 83 6.72 -7.11 -4.18
C GLY A 83 5.36 -7.78 -4.43
N LEU A 84 4.47 -7.80 -3.43
CA LEU A 84 3.12 -8.32 -3.56
C LEU A 84 2.24 -7.36 -4.37
N ARG A 85 1.26 -7.93 -5.07
CA ARG A 85 0.23 -7.12 -5.73
C ARG A 85 -0.68 -6.48 -4.68
N ILE A 86 -1.23 -5.31 -5.01
CA ILE A 86 -2.13 -4.59 -4.11
C ILE A 86 -3.30 -5.46 -3.64
N SER A 87 -3.90 -6.27 -4.53
CA SER A 87 -4.97 -7.21 -4.19
C SER A 87 -4.56 -8.19 -3.10
N ASP A 88 -3.32 -8.70 -3.19
CA ASP A 88 -2.81 -9.69 -2.24
C ASP A 88 -2.49 -9.02 -0.90
N ILE A 89 -1.98 -7.79 -0.92
CA ILE A 89 -1.74 -6.99 0.30
C ILE A 89 -3.07 -6.67 1.01
N LEU A 90 -4.12 -6.27 0.27
CA LEU A 90 -5.42 -5.96 0.85
C LEU A 90 -6.11 -7.17 1.48
N ALA A 91 -5.77 -8.38 1.05
CA ALA A 91 -6.29 -9.62 1.62
C ALA A 91 -5.57 -10.06 2.91
N LEU A 92 -4.42 -9.44 3.25
CA LEU A 92 -3.65 -9.81 4.43
C LEU A 92 -4.37 -9.43 5.73
N ARG A 93 -4.13 -10.23 6.76
CA ARG A 93 -4.57 -9.99 8.13
C ARG A 93 -3.38 -9.79 9.06
N TRP A 94 -3.58 -9.06 10.15
CA TRP A 94 -2.51 -8.80 11.11
C TRP A 94 -1.85 -10.07 11.64
N LYS A 95 -2.63 -11.12 11.93
CA LYS A 95 -2.10 -12.40 12.42
C LYS A 95 -1.09 -13.07 11.48
N GLN A 96 -1.09 -12.71 10.20
CA GLN A 96 -0.18 -13.32 9.22
C GLN A 96 1.18 -12.65 9.20
N ILE A 97 1.26 -11.36 9.59
CA ILE A 97 2.46 -10.55 9.45
C ILE A 97 3.02 -10.03 10.77
N LEU A 98 2.19 -10.01 11.83
CA LEU A 98 2.61 -9.54 13.14
C LEU A 98 3.48 -10.62 13.81
N ASP A 99 4.70 -10.25 14.21
CA ASP A 99 5.69 -11.13 14.84
C ASP A 99 6.09 -12.37 14.01
N ALA A 100 5.79 -12.36 12.70
CA ALA A 100 6.15 -13.44 11.79
C ALA A 100 7.50 -13.15 11.10
N GLU A 101 8.36 -14.15 10.99
CA GLU A 101 9.58 -14.09 10.18
C GLU A 101 9.27 -14.29 8.68
N GLU A 102 8.24 -15.08 8.40
CA GLU A 102 7.75 -15.34 7.05
C GLU A 102 6.25 -15.60 7.07
N PHE A 103 5.59 -15.36 5.95
CA PHE A 103 4.19 -15.70 5.77
C PHE A 103 3.93 -16.21 4.36
N THR A 104 2.86 -16.98 4.23
CA THR A 104 2.45 -17.54 2.95
C THR A 104 1.19 -16.85 2.47
N VAL A 105 1.18 -16.49 1.19
CA VAL A 105 0.04 -15.89 0.50
C VAL A 105 -0.31 -16.67 -0.75
N ILE A 106 -1.59 -16.82 -1.04
CA ILE A 106 -2.08 -17.35 -2.32
C ILE A 106 -2.40 -16.14 -3.19
N GLU A 107 -1.64 -15.97 -4.27
CA GLU A 107 -1.84 -14.84 -5.19
C GLU A 107 -3.23 -14.93 -5.84
N ILE A 108 -4.06 -13.91 -5.65
CA ILE A 108 -5.45 -13.87 -6.16
C ILE A 108 -5.49 -14.03 -7.69
N LYS A 109 -4.53 -13.40 -8.40
CA LYS A 109 -4.50 -13.43 -9.86
C LYS A 109 -4.08 -14.77 -10.45
N THR A 110 -3.17 -15.49 -9.81
CA THR A 110 -2.52 -16.68 -10.38
C THR A 110 -2.86 -17.98 -9.65
N GLY A 111 -3.44 -17.89 -8.45
CA GLY A 111 -3.68 -19.04 -7.56
C GLY A 111 -2.41 -19.68 -7.02
N LYS A 112 -1.23 -19.11 -7.31
CA LYS A 112 0.04 -19.66 -6.86
C LYS A 112 0.32 -19.30 -5.41
N GLN A 113 0.82 -20.29 -4.67
CA GLN A 113 1.30 -20.09 -3.31
C GLN A 113 2.69 -19.47 -3.35
N ARG A 114 2.90 -18.43 -2.54
CA ARG A 114 4.18 -17.74 -2.39
C ARG A 114 4.50 -17.52 -0.92
N THR A 115 5.69 -17.92 -0.51
CA THR A 115 6.23 -17.59 0.82
C THR A 115 7.06 -16.31 0.74
N VAL A 116 6.79 -15.38 1.64
CA VAL A 116 7.43 -14.07 1.71
C VAL A 116 8.14 -13.96 3.05
N ARG A 117 9.42 -13.63 3.02
CA ARG A 117 10.20 -13.36 4.23
C ARG A 117 10.06 -11.89 4.63
N ILE A 118 9.92 -11.66 5.93
CA ILE A 118 9.86 -10.34 6.52
C ILE A 118 11.24 -10.02 7.09
N ASN A 119 11.89 -8.99 6.58
CA ASN A 119 13.16 -8.55 7.15
C ASN A 119 12.92 -7.72 8.43
N MET A 120 13.95 -7.58 9.25
CA MET A 120 13.89 -6.87 10.54
C MET A 120 13.37 -5.43 10.40
N GLN A 121 13.72 -4.74 9.30
CA GLN A 121 13.29 -3.36 9.08
C GLN A 121 11.79 -3.28 8.82
N LEU A 122 11.25 -4.17 7.99
CA LEU A 122 9.81 -4.27 7.72
C LEU A 122 9.07 -4.71 8.98
N GLN A 123 9.61 -5.70 9.73
CA GLN A 123 9.01 -6.18 10.97
C GLN A 123 8.83 -5.04 12.00
N LYS A 124 9.89 -4.26 12.22
CA LYS A 124 9.82 -3.09 13.09
C LYS A 124 8.72 -2.11 12.65
N HIS A 125 8.66 -1.84 11.34
CA HIS A 125 7.65 -0.92 10.79
C HIS A 125 6.22 -1.47 10.95
N ILE A 126 6.02 -2.78 10.75
CA ILE A 126 4.72 -3.45 10.98
C ILE A 126 4.30 -3.28 12.44
N CYS A 127 5.18 -3.57 13.40
CA CYS A 127 4.90 -3.42 14.83
C CYS A 127 4.57 -1.97 15.21
N ASP A 128 5.29 -1.00 14.66
CA ASP A 128 5.01 0.42 14.90
C ASP A 128 3.65 0.83 14.33
N CYS A 129 3.34 0.41 13.11
CA CYS A 129 2.03 0.66 12.51
C CYS A 129 0.89 -0.01 13.30
N TYR A 130 1.08 -1.24 13.78
CA TYR A 130 0.09 -1.95 14.59
C TYR A 130 -0.28 -1.18 15.85
N LYS A 131 0.71 -0.64 16.57
CA LYS A 131 0.50 0.17 17.79
C LYS A 131 -0.32 1.42 17.52
N HIS A 132 -0.06 2.09 16.41
CA HIS A 132 -0.74 3.35 16.06
C HIS A 132 -2.11 3.16 15.42
N ILE A 133 -2.29 2.11 14.62
CA ILE A 133 -3.56 1.78 13.98
C ILE A 133 -4.55 1.20 15.00
N SER A 134 -4.05 0.49 16.02
CA SER A 134 -4.82 -0.14 17.11
C SER A 134 -6.04 -0.90 16.58
N PRO A 135 -5.86 -1.97 15.77
CA PRO A 135 -6.96 -2.72 15.20
C PRO A 135 -7.80 -3.41 16.29
N ILE A 136 -9.08 -3.67 16.01
CA ILE A 136 -10.03 -4.30 16.96
C ILE A 136 -9.57 -5.71 17.36
N GLY A 137 -8.74 -6.36 16.57
CA GLY A 137 -8.21 -7.69 16.87
C GLY A 137 -7.14 -8.12 15.88
N ILE A 138 -6.41 -9.17 16.24
CA ILE A 138 -5.33 -9.71 15.43
C ILE A 138 -5.83 -10.34 14.11
N ASP A 139 -7.08 -10.78 14.06
CA ASP A 139 -7.72 -11.29 12.85
C ASP A 139 -8.25 -10.20 11.91
N ALA A 140 -8.16 -8.93 12.32
CA ALA A 140 -8.59 -7.81 11.50
C ALA A 140 -7.73 -7.71 10.21
N PRO A 141 -8.32 -7.25 9.10
CA PRO A 141 -7.56 -6.88 7.90
C PRO A 141 -6.54 -5.79 8.22
N ILE A 142 -5.38 -5.82 7.58
CA ILE A 142 -4.33 -4.81 7.82
C ILE A 142 -4.72 -3.43 7.31
N LEU A 143 -5.55 -3.37 6.29
CA LEU A 143 -6.01 -2.14 5.66
C LEU A 143 -7.54 -2.07 5.68
N VAL A 144 -8.05 -1.15 6.47
CA VAL A 144 -9.48 -0.83 6.59
C VAL A 144 -9.65 0.66 6.33
N SER A 145 -10.72 1.01 5.63
CA SER A 145 -11.12 2.40 5.42
C SER A 145 -11.54 3.06 6.75
N ARG A 146 -11.68 4.38 6.77
CA ARG A 146 -12.24 5.08 7.93
C ARG A 146 -13.66 4.61 8.29
N LYS A 147 -14.42 4.12 7.30
CA LYS A 147 -15.77 3.57 7.49
C LYS A 147 -15.77 2.15 8.08
N GLY A 148 -14.59 1.57 8.37
CA GLY A 148 -14.45 0.20 8.88
C GLY A 148 -14.62 -0.89 7.84
N THR A 149 -14.79 -0.54 6.55
CA THR A 149 -14.90 -1.50 5.46
C THR A 149 -13.52 -1.85 4.91
N VAL A 150 -13.34 -3.09 4.49
CA VAL A 150 -12.14 -3.51 3.74
C VAL A 150 -12.15 -2.80 2.40
N TYR A 151 -11.00 -2.29 1.96
CA TYR A 151 -10.88 -1.74 0.62
C TYR A 151 -11.19 -2.81 -0.41
N SER A 152 -12.23 -2.60 -1.20
CA SER A 152 -12.57 -3.48 -2.31
C SER A 152 -11.96 -2.93 -3.60
N ILE A 153 -11.45 -3.84 -4.41
CA ILE A 153 -11.03 -3.51 -5.77
C ILE A 153 -12.29 -3.52 -6.61
N PRO A 154 -12.71 -2.38 -7.19
CA PRO A 154 -13.87 -2.39 -8.09
C PRO A 154 -13.56 -3.28 -9.28
N VAL A 155 -14.37 -4.35 -9.44
CA VAL A 155 -14.33 -5.24 -10.61
C VAL A 155 -15.11 -4.53 -11.71
N SER A 156 -14.47 -3.64 -12.44
CA SER A 156 -15.01 -3.07 -13.67
C SER A 156 -14.11 -3.39 -14.84
N TYR A 157 -14.10 -4.67 -15.25
CA TYR A 157 -13.55 -5.09 -16.53
C TYR A 157 -14.40 -6.22 -17.08
N THR A 158 -15.43 -5.84 -17.77
CA THR A 158 -16.02 -6.67 -18.82
C THR A 158 -15.75 -5.98 -20.13
#